data_05ca90cdff3764ecfc38c18a3076ea63
#
_entry.id   05ca90cdff3764ecfc38c18a3076ea63
#
_cell.length_a   1.000
_cell.length_b   1.000
_cell.length_c   1.000
_cell.angle_alpha   90.00
_cell.angle_beta   90.00
_cell.angle_gamma   90.00
#
_symmetry.space_group_name_H-M   'P 1'
#
loop_
_entity.id
_entity.type
_entity.pdbx_description
1 polymer ?
#
loop_
_entity_poly.entity_id
_entity_poly.type
_entity_poly.pdbx_seq_one_letter_code
_entity_poly.pdbx_strand_id
1 'polypeptide(L)'
;VRRSTPAHTRSVDRTTAAFAVLTLAAFGLAATARAAVEWATAGLDSPARYVSAPPSDWDVFDTANAIAAFGACSAGAGVLLFGATLVLAVRRHRARGLSVVLGFTTLAMVIGAVVAGFAAAGQADYDAAAGLVILRTALTGLAAASLPALALAALRTRARRA
;
A
#
# COMPACT_ATOMS: atom_id res chain seq x y z
N VAL A 1 -30.37 -20.88 -29.69
CA VAL A 1 -28.94 -20.62 -29.87
C VAL A 1 -28.32 -20.33 -28.49
N ARG A 2 -27.74 -21.35 -27.82
CA ARG A 2 -26.98 -21.18 -26.55
C ARG A 2 -25.64 -20.52 -26.90
N ARG A 3 -25.45 -19.28 -26.58
CA ARG A 3 -24.13 -18.62 -26.59
C ARG A 3 -23.30 -19.24 -25.48
N SER A 4 -22.38 -20.13 -25.84
CA SER A 4 -21.33 -20.62 -24.94
C SER A 4 -20.46 -19.44 -24.53
N THR A 5 -20.56 -19.04 -23.27
CA THR A 5 -19.64 -18.03 -22.67
C THR A 5 -18.24 -18.65 -22.63
N PRO A 6 -17.24 -18.07 -23.26
CA PRO A 6 -15.93 -18.72 -23.39
C PRO A 6 -15.29 -18.87 -22.00
N ALA A 7 -14.78 -20.05 -21.72
CA ALA A 7 -14.10 -20.41 -20.46
C ALA A 7 -12.94 -19.46 -20.11
N HIS A 8 -12.41 -18.77 -21.10
CA HIS A 8 -11.30 -17.82 -20.94
C HIS A 8 -11.64 -16.58 -20.11
N THR A 9 -12.91 -16.12 -20.12
CA THR A 9 -13.31 -14.95 -19.31
C THR A 9 -13.36 -15.27 -17.82
N ARG A 10 -13.74 -16.50 -17.44
CA ARG A 10 -13.78 -16.93 -16.03
C ARG A 10 -12.40 -17.06 -15.37
N SER A 11 -11.36 -17.46 -16.12
CA SER A 11 -10.01 -17.63 -15.56
C SER A 11 -9.36 -16.29 -15.24
N VAL A 12 -9.55 -15.28 -16.10
CA VAL A 12 -9.00 -13.93 -15.89
C VAL A 12 -9.69 -13.23 -14.72
N ASP A 13 -10.97 -13.49 -14.46
CA ASP A 13 -11.68 -12.98 -13.29
C ASP A 13 -11.07 -13.48 -11.99
N ARG A 14 -10.81 -14.78 -11.93
CA ARG A 14 -10.17 -15.41 -10.77
C ARG A 14 -8.78 -14.85 -10.51
N THR A 15 -7.99 -14.61 -11.55
CA THR A 15 -6.65 -14.04 -11.42
C THR A 15 -6.69 -12.63 -10.83
N THR A 16 -7.53 -11.73 -11.35
CA THR A 16 -7.64 -10.36 -10.81
C THR A 16 -8.15 -10.37 -9.37
N ALA A 17 -9.14 -11.22 -9.07
CA ALA A 17 -9.64 -11.39 -7.71
C ALA A 17 -8.56 -11.93 -6.77
N ALA A 18 -7.77 -12.92 -7.21
CA ALA A 18 -6.67 -13.46 -6.42
C ALA A 18 -5.61 -12.38 -6.09
N PHE A 19 -5.21 -11.56 -7.07
CA PHE A 19 -4.29 -10.46 -6.83
C PHE A 19 -4.86 -9.40 -5.87
N ALA A 20 -6.17 -9.10 -5.96
CA ALA A 20 -6.82 -8.18 -5.02
C ALA A 20 -6.83 -8.75 -3.60
N VAL A 21 -7.14 -10.03 -3.42
CA VAL A 21 -7.09 -10.70 -2.11
C VAL A 21 -5.68 -10.73 -1.55
N LEU A 22 -4.68 -11.06 -2.37
CA LEU A 22 -3.26 -11.04 -1.95
C LEU A 22 -2.81 -9.63 -1.56
N THR A 23 -3.28 -8.60 -2.26
CA THR A 23 -3.01 -7.20 -1.90
C THR A 23 -3.56 -6.87 -0.51
N LEU A 24 -4.82 -7.22 -0.25
CA LEU A 24 -5.45 -7.01 1.06
C LEU A 24 -4.74 -7.81 2.17
N ALA A 25 -4.38 -9.07 1.90
CA ALA A 25 -3.64 -9.90 2.84
C ALA A 25 -2.25 -9.29 3.18
N ALA A 26 -1.52 -8.79 2.17
CA ALA A 26 -0.22 -8.17 2.37
C ALA A 26 -0.31 -6.91 3.23
N PHE A 27 -1.29 -6.03 2.99
CA PHE A 27 -1.51 -4.86 3.84
C PHE A 27 -2.04 -5.24 5.23
N GLY A 28 -2.88 -6.27 5.34
CA GLY A 28 -3.32 -6.83 6.62
C GLY A 28 -2.14 -7.31 7.45
N LEU A 29 -1.21 -8.07 6.86
CA LEU A 29 0.02 -8.51 7.52
C LEU A 29 0.91 -7.33 7.95
N ALA A 30 1.03 -6.30 7.13
CA ALA A 30 1.78 -5.10 7.51
C ALA A 30 1.14 -4.38 8.71
N ALA A 31 -0.19 -4.26 8.73
CA ALA A 31 -0.91 -3.63 9.82
C ALA A 31 -0.80 -4.45 11.13
N THR A 32 -0.93 -5.78 11.05
CA THR A 32 -0.76 -6.65 12.22
C THR A 32 0.67 -6.65 12.74
N ALA A 33 1.68 -6.62 11.86
CA ALA A 33 3.07 -6.49 12.26
C ALA A 33 3.32 -5.18 13.01
N ARG A 34 2.76 -4.07 12.55
CA ARG A 34 2.83 -2.79 13.24
C ARG A 34 2.21 -2.87 14.65
N ALA A 35 0.99 -3.38 14.75
CA ALA A 35 0.32 -3.55 16.04
C ALA A 35 1.12 -4.46 16.99
N ALA A 36 1.76 -5.51 16.46
CA ALA A 36 2.60 -6.41 17.24
C ALA A 36 3.87 -5.70 17.77
N VAL A 37 4.49 -4.82 16.97
CA VAL A 37 5.62 -3.99 17.45
C VAL A 37 5.16 -3.05 18.55
N GLU A 38 4.06 -2.30 18.34
CA GLU A 38 3.50 -1.39 19.35
C GLU A 38 3.19 -2.13 20.66
N TRP A 39 2.60 -3.33 20.57
CA TRP A 39 2.34 -4.17 21.74
C TRP A 39 3.62 -4.66 22.43
N ALA A 40 4.60 -5.13 21.66
CA ALA A 40 5.86 -5.64 22.19
C ALA A 40 6.69 -4.55 22.88
N THR A 41 6.59 -3.29 22.42
CA THR A 41 7.33 -2.14 22.94
C THR A 41 6.56 -1.32 23.98
N ALA A 42 5.28 -1.58 24.20
CA ALA A 42 4.41 -0.81 25.11
C ALA A 42 4.94 -0.72 26.56
N GLY A 43 5.75 -1.69 27.02
CA GLY A 43 6.39 -1.64 28.32
C GLY A 43 7.70 -0.82 28.38
N LEU A 44 8.19 -0.34 27.21
CA LEU A 44 9.49 0.32 27.07
C LEU A 44 9.38 1.84 26.89
N ASP A 45 8.15 2.39 26.91
CA ASP A 45 7.84 3.79 26.58
C ASP A 45 8.38 4.85 27.57
N SER A 46 9.20 4.42 28.54
CA SER A 46 9.88 5.36 29.42
C SER A 46 11.24 5.76 28.83
N PRO A 47 11.48 7.05 28.50
CA PRO A 47 12.78 7.52 27.99
C PRO A 47 13.96 7.12 28.88
N ALA A 48 13.74 6.99 30.18
CA ALA A 48 14.75 6.54 31.13
C ALA A 48 15.18 5.06 30.92
N ARG A 49 14.33 4.20 30.32
CA ARG A 49 14.67 2.80 30.02
C ARG A 49 15.58 2.65 28.81
N TYR A 50 15.49 3.53 27.82
CA TYR A 50 16.36 3.47 26.64
C TYR A 50 17.85 3.71 26.99
N VAL A 51 18.12 4.46 28.07
CA VAL A 51 19.49 4.81 28.49
C VAL A 51 20.11 3.75 29.38
N SER A 52 19.29 2.94 30.07
CA SER A 52 19.72 1.95 31.07
C SER A 52 19.08 0.56 30.91
N ALA A 53 18.62 0.25 29.68
CA ALA A 53 18.02 -1.05 29.41
C ALA A 53 19.00 -2.18 29.76
N PRO A 54 18.62 -3.13 30.62
CA PRO A 54 19.45 -4.30 30.91
C PRO A 54 19.61 -5.14 29.62
N PRO A 55 20.68 -5.92 29.46
CA PRO A 55 20.93 -6.75 28.28
C PRO A 55 19.76 -7.67 27.88
N SER A 56 18.92 -8.06 28.85
CA SER A 56 17.69 -8.84 28.63
C SER A 56 16.64 -8.14 27.76
N ASP A 57 16.66 -6.82 27.68
CA ASP A 57 15.69 -6.05 26.90
C ASP A 57 16.11 -5.92 25.43
N TRP A 58 17.35 -6.24 25.08
CA TRP A 58 17.87 -6.20 23.71
C TRP A 58 17.17 -7.24 22.82
N ASP A 59 16.84 -8.42 23.36
CA ASP A 59 16.09 -9.44 22.64
C ASP A 59 14.70 -8.95 22.22
N VAL A 60 14.09 -8.06 23.01
CA VAL A 60 12.80 -7.43 22.67
C VAL A 60 12.95 -6.47 21.51
N PHE A 61 14.01 -5.66 21.48
CA PHE A 61 14.29 -4.75 20.36
C PHE A 61 14.62 -5.50 19.10
N ASP A 62 15.41 -6.56 19.15
CA ASP A 62 15.74 -7.39 17.99
C ASP A 62 14.49 -8.06 17.42
N THR A 63 13.62 -8.57 18.29
CA THR A 63 12.33 -9.15 17.91
C THR A 63 11.42 -8.09 17.26
N ALA A 64 11.30 -6.91 17.89
CA ALA A 64 10.49 -5.81 17.35
C ALA A 64 11.02 -5.34 15.99
N ASN A 65 12.33 -5.23 15.82
CA ASN A 65 12.96 -4.87 14.55
C ASN A 65 12.69 -5.93 13.45
N ALA A 66 12.77 -7.23 13.80
CA ALA A 66 12.45 -8.31 12.87
C ALA A 66 10.98 -8.26 12.42
N ILE A 67 10.05 -8.04 13.35
CA ILE A 67 8.62 -7.88 13.05
C ILE A 67 8.38 -6.62 12.19
N ALA A 68 9.04 -5.51 12.50
CA ALA A 68 8.95 -4.28 11.72
C ALA A 68 9.47 -4.47 10.29
N ALA A 69 10.59 -5.16 10.12
CA ALA A 69 11.15 -5.48 8.80
C ALA A 69 10.19 -6.37 7.99
N PHE A 70 9.60 -7.39 8.61
CA PHE A 70 8.58 -8.22 7.99
C PHE A 70 7.36 -7.40 7.56
N GLY A 71 6.88 -6.50 8.43
CA GLY A 71 5.78 -5.58 8.13
C GLY A 71 6.09 -4.67 6.94
N ALA A 72 7.30 -4.11 6.88
CA ALA A 72 7.75 -3.27 5.77
C ALA A 72 7.83 -4.05 4.44
N CYS A 73 8.37 -5.28 4.46
CA CYS A 73 8.40 -6.16 3.29
C CYS A 73 6.97 -6.50 2.81
N SER A 74 6.06 -6.80 3.75
CA SER A 74 4.65 -7.09 3.45
C SER A 74 3.95 -5.88 2.84
N ALA A 75 4.19 -4.67 3.35
CA ALA A 75 3.67 -3.43 2.79
C ALA A 75 4.20 -3.19 1.36
N GLY A 76 5.49 -3.38 1.13
CA GLY A 76 6.11 -3.30 -0.19
C GLY A 76 5.50 -4.28 -1.19
N ALA A 77 5.32 -5.53 -0.79
CA ALA A 77 4.63 -6.54 -1.59
C ALA A 77 3.17 -6.12 -1.89
N GLY A 78 2.47 -5.57 -0.91
CA GLY A 78 1.11 -5.03 -1.07
C GLY A 78 1.03 -3.92 -2.13
N VAL A 79 1.99 -2.99 -2.14
CA VAL A 79 2.09 -1.91 -3.13
C VAL A 79 2.30 -2.48 -4.54
N LEU A 80 3.19 -3.45 -4.70
CA LEU A 80 3.45 -4.10 -6.00
C LEU A 80 2.22 -4.86 -6.51
N LEU A 81 1.57 -5.64 -5.64
CA LEU A 81 0.35 -6.39 -5.96
C LEU A 81 -0.81 -5.45 -6.31
N PHE A 82 -0.92 -4.30 -5.63
CA PHE A 82 -1.90 -3.27 -5.96
C PHE A 82 -1.68 -2.73 -7.36
N GLY A 83 -0.46 -2.37 -7.72
CA GLY A 83 -0.11 -1.93 -9.08
C GLY A 83 -0.44 -2.98 -10.15
N ALA A 84 -0.10 -4.25 -9.90
CA ALA A 84 -0.42 -5.36 -10.78
C ALA A 84 -1.95 -5.53 -10.94
N THR A 85 -2.70 -5.43 -9.86
CA THR A 85 -4.17 -5.50 -9.86
C THR A 85 -4.76 -4.39 -10.73
N LEU A 86 -4.28 -3.15 -10.60
CA LEU A 86 -4.73 -2.03 -11.41
C LEU A 86 -4.43 -2.22 -12.90
N VAL A 87 -3.22 -2.69 -13.24
CA VAL A 87 -2.85 -2.98 -14.64
C VAL A 87 -3.76 -4.06 -15.22
N LEU A 88 -4.03 -5.13 -14.48
CA LEU A 88 -4.94 -6.19 -14.91
C LEU A 88 -6.37 -5.67 -15.09
N ALA A 89 -6.86 -4.85 -14.15
CA ALA A 89 -8.17 -4.22 -14.23
C ALA A 89 -8.29 -3.31 -15.47
N VAL A 90 -7.30 -2.46 -15.74
CA VAL A 90 -7.26 -1.59 -16.92
C VAL A 90 -7.18 -2.41 -18.21
N ARG A 91 -6.40 -3.50 -18.22
CA ARG A 91 -6.34 -4.40 -19.39
C ARG A 91 -7.68 -5.01 -19.73
N ARG A 92 -8.48 -5.30 -18.73
CA ARG A 92 -9.76 -5.99 -18.86
C ARG A 92 -10.92 -5.05 -19.16
N HIS A 93 -11.06 -4.00 -18.37
CA HIS A 93 -12.18 -3.08 -18.48
C HIS A 93 -11.90 -1.99 -19.50
N ARG A 94 -12.68 -2.04 -20.61
CA ARG A 94 -12.61 -1.03 -21.67
C ARG A 94 -13.44 0.23 -21.36
N ALA A 95 -13.87 0.40 -20.12
CA ALA A 95 -14.73 1.53 -19.72
C ALA A 95 -13.99 2.86 -19.86
N ARG A 96 -14.58 3.80 -20.57
CA ARG A 96 -14.01 5.17 -20.76
C ARG A 96 -13.83 5.93 -19.45
N GLY A 97 -14.65 5.63 -18.44
CA GLY A 97 -14.57 6.27 -17.12
C GLY A 97 -13.43 5.77 -16.23
N LEU A 98 -12.87 4.57 -16.50
CA LEU A 98 -11.86 3.97 -15.62
C LEU A 98 -10.57 4.79 -15.56
N SER A 99 -10.12 5.35 -16.70
CA SER A 99 -8.93 6.20 -16.75
C SER A 99 -9.12 7.51 -15.99
N VAL A 100 -10.33 8.07 -16.01
CA VAL A 100 -10.67 9.29 -15.26
C VAL A 100 -10.67 9.01 -13.77
N VAL A 101 -11.37 7.95 -13.34
CA VAL A 101 -11.40 7.54 -11.92
C VAL A 101 -9.99 7.24 -11.41
N LEU A 102 -9.20 6.48 -12.16
CA LEU A 102 -7.82 6.16 -11.79
C LEU A 102 -6.95 7.43 -11.70
N GLY A 103 -7.13 8.38 -12.62
CA GLY A 103 -6.44 9.67 -12.60
C GLY A 103 -6.78 10.50 -11.36
N PHE A 104 -8.06 10.63 -11.03
CA PHE A 104 -8.50 11.33 -9.82
C PHE A 104 -8.01 10.64 -8.55
N THR A 105 -8.09 9.31 -8.47
CA THR A 105 -7.60 8.56 -7.30
C THR A 105 -6.10 8.76 -7.11
N THR A 106 -5.30 8.66 -8.18
CA THR A 106 -3.85 8.90 -8.10
C THR A 106 -3.55 10.33 -7.68
N LEU A 107 -4.25 11.32 -8.24
CA LEU A 107 -4.08 12.72 -7.85
C LEU A 107 -4.43 12.93 -6.37
N ALA A 108 -5.52 12.35 -5.89
CA ALA A 108 -5.91 12.42 -4.48
C ALA A 108 -4.86 11.80 -3.56
N MET A 109 -4.23 10.67 -3.95
CA MET A 109 -3.13 10.07 -3.19
C MET A 109 -1.90 11.00 -3.15
N VAL A 110 -1.54 11.65 -4.25
CA VAL A 110 -0.42 12.61 -4.30
C VAL A 110 -0.70 13.82 -3.41
N ILE A 111 -1.90 14.40 -3.50
CA ILE A 111 -2.28 15.54 -2.66
C ILE A 111 -2.27 15.12 -1.19
N GLY A 112 -2.84 13.97 -0.84
CA GLY A 112 -2.82 13.42 0.51
C GLY A 112 -1.40 13.21 1.05
N ALA A 113 -0.48 12.71 0.21
CA ALA A 113 0.92 12.54 0.59
C ALA A 113 1.61 13.89 0.87
N VAL A 114 1.33 14.92 0.07
CA VAL A 114 1.87 16.28 0.27
C VAL A 114 1.31 16.88 1.58
N VAL A 115 0.00 16.80 1.79
CA VAL A 115 -0.65 17.31 3.01
C VAL A 115 -0.11 16.59 4.25
N ALA A 116 0.00 15.25 4.20
CA ALA A 116 0.58 14.48 5.31
C ALA A 116 2.04 14.89 5.61
N GLY A 117 2.82 15.21 4.56
CA GLY A 117 4.19 15.70 4.71
C GLY A 117 4.27 17.04 5.41
N PHE A 118 3.43 17.99 5.02
CA PHE A 118 3.36 19.32 5.70
C PHE A 118 2.84 19.20 7.12
N ALA A 119 1.81 18.36 7.35
CA ALA A 119 1.28 18.12 8.68
C ALA A 119 2.33 17.50 9.61
N ALA A 120 3.11 16.53 9.11
CA ALA A 120 4.20 15.92 9.88
C ALA A 120 5.27 16.94 10.30
N ALA A 121 5.63 17.87 9.40
CA ALA A 121 6.61 18.90 9.67
C ALA A 121 6.15 19.94 10.72
N GLY A 122 4.83 20.10 10.91
CA GLY A 122 4.24 20.99 11.89
C GLY A 122 3.93 20.35 13.25
N GLN A 123 4.16 19.03 13.40
CA GLN A 123 3.87 18.33 14.65
C GLN A 123 5.03 18.48 15.65
N ALA A 124 4.68 18.84 16.88
CA ALA A 124 5.62 18.85 18.02
C ALA A 124 5.73 17.46 18.67
N ASP A 125 4.70 16.60 18.49
CA ASP A 125 4.66 15.25 19.02
C ASP A 125 5.31 14.29 18.00
N TYR A 126 6.33 13.55 18.46
CA TYR A 126 7.11 12.64 17.64
C TYR A 126 6.26 11.47 17.10
N ASP A 127 5.39 10.90 17.93
CA ASP A 127 4.58 9.75 17.54
C ASP A 127 3.52 10.11 16.49
N ALA A 128 2.89 11.29 16.67
CA ALA A 128 1.97 11.82 15.68
C ALA A 128 2.69 12.14 14.35
N ALA A 129 3.89 12.72 14.42
CA ALA A 129 4.72 12.97 13.24
C ALA A 129 5.10 11.67 12.52
N ALA A 130 5.52 10.64 13.24
CA ALA A 130 5.87 9.33 12.69
C ALA A 130 4.69 8.68 11.96
N GLY A 131 3.48 8.75 12.53
CA GLY A 131 2.26 8.28 11.88
C GLY A 131 1.97 8.97 10.55
N LEU A 132 2.15 10.29 10.48
CA LEU A 132 1.98 11.07 9.25
C LEU A 132 3.06 10.76 8.20
N VAL A 133 4.29 10.51 8.60
CA VAL A 133 5.37 10.09 7.69
C VAL A 133 5.07 8.72 7.08
N ILE A 134 4.56 7.78 7.86
CA ILE A 134 4.13 6.46 7.36
C ILE A 134 2.98 6.62 6.36
N LEU A 135 1.97 7.42 6.70
CA LEU A 135 0.86 7.71 5.80
C LEU A 135 1.34 8.33 4.47
N ARG A 136 2.23 9.32 4.53
CA ARG A 136 2.85 9.93 3.35
C ARG A 136 3.55 8.89 2.48
N THR A 137 4.36 8.02 3.09
CA THR A 137 5.12 6.99 2.39
C THR A 137 4.18 5.99 1.71
N ALA A 138 3.13 5.54 2.42
CA ALA A 138 2.12 4.64 1.87
C ALA A 138 1.38 5.26 0.67
N LEU A 139 0.91 6.50 0.80
CA LEU A 139 0.22 7.22 -0.28
C LEU A 139 1.14 7.44 -1.50
N THR A 140 2.41 7.78 -1.27
CA THR A 140 3.40 7.94 -2.34
C THR A 140 3.64 6.61 -3.07
N GLY A 141 3.81 5.51 -2.32
CA GLY A 141 3.98 4.18 -2.89
C GLY A 141 2.78 3.73 -3.73
N LEU A 142 1.56 3.91 -3.22
CA LEU A 142 0.33 3.59 -3.94
C LEU A 142 0.14 4.46 -5.20
N ALA A 143 0.45 5.76 -5.13
CA ALA A 143 0.43 6.64 -6.27
C ALA A 143 1.43 6.19 -7.34
N ALA A 144 2.67 5.89 -6.97
CA ALA A 144 3.70 5.39 -7.88
C ALA A 144 3.27 4.05 -8.53
N ALA A 145 2.71 3.12 -7.76
CA ALA A 145 2.22 1.84 -8.27
C ALA A 145 1.04 1.96 -9.24
N SER A 146 0.28 3.06 -9.20
CA SER A 146 -0.82 3.32 -10.12
C SER A 146 -0.36 3.88 -11.48
N LEU A 147 0.85 4.45 -11.60
CA LEU A 147 1.36 5.08 -12.82
C LEU A 147 1.39 4.15 -14.05
N PRO A 148 1.83 2.87 -13.97
CA PRO A 148 1.80 1.97 -15.12
C PRO A 148 0.39 1.74 -15.65
N ALA A 149 -0.61 1.63 -14.76
CA ALA A 149 -1.99 1.47 -15.14
C ALA A 149 -2.55 2.73 -15.83
N LEU A 150 -2.20 3.91 -15.32
CA LEU A 150 -2.54 5.21 -15.95
C LEU A 150 -1.92 5.35 -17.33
N ALA A 151 -0.64 5.05 -17.48
CA ALA A 151 0.06 5.10 -18.76
C ALA A 151 -0.62 4.16 -19.78
N LEU A 152 -0.94 2.94 -19.39
CA LEU A 152 -1.64 1.98 -20.23
C LEU A 152 -3.03 2.47 -20.63
N ALA A 153 -3.78 3.08 -19.71
CA ALA A 153 -5.09 3.64 -19.99
C ALA A 153 -5.01 4.82 -20.96
N ALA A 154 -4.02 5.71 -20.81
CA ALA A 154 -3.78 6.85 -21.69
C ALA A 154 -3.40 6.43 -23.12
N LEU A 155 -2.50 5.44 -23.27
CA LEU A 155 -2.12 4.90 -24.57
C LEU A 155 -3.32 4.32 -25.32
N ARG A 156 -4.20 3.60 -24.62
CA ARG A 156 -5.42 3.03 -25.21
C ARG A 156 -6.43 4.08 -25.66
N THR A 157 -6.54 5.20 -24.96
CA THR A 157 -7.42 6.30 -25.38
C THR A 157 -6.91 7.01 -26.61
N ARG A 158 -5.58 7.16 -26.77
CA ARG A 158 -4.95 7.74 -27.98
C ARG A 158 -5.15 6.85 -29.21
N ALA A 159 -4.89 5.54 -29.09
CA ALA A 159 -5.06 4.58 -30.18
C ALA A 159 -6.49 4.44 -30.72
N ARG A 160 -7.50 4.95 -29.98
CA ARG A 160 -8.89 4.99 -30.45
C ARG A 160 -9.31 6.27 -31.15
N ARG A 161 -8.46 7.30 -31.06
CA ARG A 161 -8.72 8.61 -31.71
C ARG A 161 -7.99 8.77 -33.04
N ALA A 162 -6.94 7.94 -33.24
CA ALA A 162 -6.25 7.80 -34.53
C ALA A 162 -6.92 6.73 -35.40
#